data_a59dc8e8648b87e2951c7153a7bc61e3
#
_entry.id   a59dc8e8648b87e2951c7153a7bc61e3
#
_cell.length_a   1.000
_cell.length_b   1.000
_cell.length_c   1.000
_cell.angle_alpha   90.00
_cell.angle_beta   90.00
_cell.angle_gamma   90.00
#
_symmetry.space_group_name_H-M   'P 1'
#
loop_
_entity.id
_entity.type
_entity.pdbx_description
1 polymer ?
#
loop_
_entity_poly.entity_id
_entity_poly.type
_entity_poly.pdbx_seq_one_letter_code
_entity_poly.pdbx_strand_id
1 'polypeptide(L)'
;MTSTPHPAPPSAPTPSPSTNSAPVPGRRSTKQRTAVVDLLNTVDDFRSAQELHDELRKRGDGIGLTTVYRTLQSLSEAGEIDVLRTDSGEAIYRRCSTHHHHHLVCRVCGRTVEVEGPAVERWAEKIASEHGFSDISHTVEITGTCAEHAS
;
A
#
# COMPACT_ATOMS: atom_id res chain seq x y z
N MET A 1 -44.63 69.17 -23.92
CA MET A 1 -44.07 68.22 -22.94
C MET A 1 -43.16 67.28 -23.70
N THR A 2 -41.88 67.57 -23.69
CA THR A 2 -40.85 66.83 -24.44
C THR A 2 -40.06 66.01 -23.45
N SER A 3 -40.27 64.68 -23.55
CA SER A 3 -39.50 63.68 -22.79
C SER A 3 -38.18 63.41 -23.49
N THR A 4 -37.10 63.68 -22.83
CA THR A 4 -35.72 63.41 -23.25
C THR A 4 -35.37 61.99 -22.95
N PRO A 5 -34.83 61.16 -23.89
CA PRO A 5 -34.40 59.81 -23.60
C PRO A 5 -33.07 59.82 -22.85
N HIS A 6 -33.00 59.01 -21.80
CA HIS A 6 -31.84 58.79 -20.98
C HIS A 6 -30.87 57.86 -21.71
N PRO A 7 -29.54 58.12 -21.75
CA PRO A 7 -28.57 57.25 -22.36
C PRO A 7 -28.33 55.99 -21.52
N ALA A 8 -28.22 54.83 -22.20
CA ALA A 8 -27.91 53.54 -21.61
C ALA A 8 -26.48 53.49 -21.04
N PRO A 9 -26.25 52.73 -19.94
CA PRO A 9 -24.91 52.59 -19.35
C PRO A 9 -24.02 51.71 -20.23
N PRO A 10 -22.69 51.94 -20.21
CA PRO A 10 -21.75 51.14 -21.00
C PRO A 10 -21.64 49.71 -20.48
N SER A 11 -21.57 48.76 -21.43
CA SER A 11 -21.41 47.33 -21.19
C SER A 11 -20.09 47.04 -20.46
N ALA A 12 -20.19 46.28 -19.38
CA ALA A 12 -19.05 45.80 -18.64
C ALA A 12 -18.23 44.77 -19.48
N PRO A 13 -16.88 44.74 -19.35
CA PRO A 13 -16.06 43.77 -20.05
C PRO A 13 -16.29 42.38 -19.48
N THR A 14 -16.53 41.41 -20.37
CA THR A 14 -16.59 40.00 -20.07
C THR A 14 -15.24 39.51 -19.55
N PRO A 15 -15.18 38.80 -18.40
CA PRO A 15 -13.96 38.17 -17.96
C PRO A 15 -13.61 36.97 -18.84
N SER A 16 -12.43 36.97 -19.40
CA SER A 16 -11.84 35.82 -20.09
C SER A 16 -11.69 34.65 -19.12
N PRO A 17 -11.96 33.40 -19.55
CA PRO A 17 -11.75 32.23 -18.70
C PRO A 17 -10.25 32.00 -18.52
N SER A 18 -9.74 32.26 -17.33
CA SER A 18 -8.43 31.83 -16.90
C SER A 18 -8.47 30.29 -16.76
N THR A 19 -7.91 29.60 -17.72
CA THR A 19 -7.61 28.18 -17.62
C THR A 19 -6.43 27.97 -16.68
N ASN A 20 -6.67 28.10 -15.40
CA ASN A 20 -5.74 27.63 -14.36
C ASN A 20 -6.32 26.33 -13.81
N SER A 21 -6.13 25.23 -14.56
CA SER A 21 -6.47 23.89 -14.10
C SER A 21 -5.45 23.48 -13.05
N ALA A 22 -5.75 23.82 -11.80
CA ALA A 22 -5.08 23.21 -10.66
C ALA A 22 -5.25 21.67 -10.73
N PRO A 23 -4.19 20.86 -10.50
CA PRO A 23 -4.30 19.42 -10.54
C PRO A 23 -5.33 18.96 -9.50
N VAL A 24 -6.35 18.21 -9.95
CA VAL A 24 -7.36 17.64 -9.06
C VAL A 24 -6.67 16.69 -8.09
N PRO A 25 -6.70 16.91 -6.76
CA PRO A 25 -5.93 16.14 -5.77
C PRO A 25 -6.16 14.63 -5.85
N GLY A 26 -7.36 14.20 -6.17
CA GLY A 26 -7.71 12.76 -6.26
C GLY A 26 -7.02 12.01 -7.39
N ARG A 27 -6.77 12.64 -8.54
CA ARG A 27 -6.15 11.97 -9.71
C ARG A 27 -4.67 11.68 -9.51
N ARG A 28 -3.95 12.56 -8.82
CA ARG A 28 -2.53 12.37 -8.49
C ARG A 28 -2.36 11.27 -7.45
N SER A 29 -3.22 11.23 -6.42
CA SER A 29 -3.21 10.20 -5.39
C SER A 29 -3.47 8.81 -5.97
N THR A 30 -4.42 8.67 -6.90
CA THR A 30 -4.70 7.39 -7.57
C THR A 30 -3.52 6.91 -8.40
N LYS A 31 -2.86 7.78 -9.15
CA LYS A 31 -1.67 7.44 -9.95
C LYS A 31 -0.50 6.97 -9.07
N GLN A 32 -0.28 7.65 -7.95
CA GLN A 32 0.77 7.28 -7.00
C GLN A 32 0.49 5.92 -6.34
N ARG A 33 -0.77 5.67 -5.95
CA ARG A 33 -1.19 4.35 -5.43
C ARG A 33 -0.95 3.24 -6.46
N THR A 34 -1.36 3.47 -7.71
CA THR A 34 -1.15 2.51 -8.80
C THR A 34 0.33 2.18 -8.98
N ALA A 35 1.22 3.17 -8.99
CA ALA A 35 2.65 2.95 -9.14
C ALA A 35 3.24 2.09 -8.00
N VAL A 36 2.80 2.30 -6.76
CA VAL A 36 3.22 1.47 -5.62
C VAL A 36 2.70 0.03 -5.75
N VAL A 37 1.44 -0.14 -6.15
CA VAL A 37 0.84 -1.46 -6.37
C VAL A 37 1.53 -2.21 -7.51
N ASP A 38 1.82 -1.54 -8.61
CA ASP A 38 2.52 -2.12 -9.76
C ASP A 38 3.92 -2.57 -9.38
N LEU A 39 4.63 -1.78 -8.57
CA LEU A 39 5.93 -2.18 -8.04
C LEU A 39 5.81 -3.44 -7.17
N LEU A 40 4.88 -3.45 -6.21
CA LEU A 40 4.65 -4.60 -5.31
C LEU A 40 4.30 -5.89 -6.07
N ASN A 41 3.67 -5.78 -7.25
CA ASN A 41 3.39 -6.93 -8.11
C ASN A 41 4.65 -7.53 -8.79
N THR A 42 5.76 -6.81 -8.77
CA THR A 42 7.01 -7.23 -9.42
C THR A 42 8.08 -7.71 -8.42
N VAL A 43 7.84 -7.59 -7.13
CA VAL A 43 8.75 -8.04 -6.08
C VAL A 43 8.21 -9.30 -5.40
N ASP A 44 9.08 -10.28 -5.25
CA ASP A 44 8.72 -11.58 -4.68
C ASP A 44 9.02 -11.69 -3.18
N ASP A 45 9.88 -10.82 -2.65
CA ASP A 45 10.27 -10.78 -1.25
C ASP A 45 9.70 -9.57 -0.51
N PHE A 46 9.69 -9.64 0.82
CA PHE A 46 9.36 -8.48 1.64
C PHE A 46 10.38 -7.37 1.45
N ARG A 47 9.89 -6.15 1.29
CA ARG A 47 10.69 -4.93 1.11
C ARG A 47 10.28 -3.86 2.10
N SER A 48 11.27 -3.11 2.58
CA SER A 48 11.01 -1.91 3.38
C SER A 48 10.42 -0.78 2.53
N ALA A 49 9.77 0.18 3.17
CA ALA A 49 9.26 1.36 2.47
C ALA A 49 10.37 2.16 1.79
N GLN A 50 11.57 2.19 2.38
CA GLN A 50 12.74 2.85 1.81
C GLN A 50 13.20 2.16 0.52
N GLU A 51 13.33 0.83 0.53
CA GLU A 51 13.70 0.06 -0.66
C GLU A 51 12.68 0.22 -1.79
N LEU A 52 11.39 0.19 -1.46
CA LEU A 52 10.32 0.43 -2.44
C LEU A 52 10.36 1.86 -3.01
N HIS A 53 10.63 2.85 -2.16
CA HIS A 53 10.79 4.23 -2.59
C HIS A 53 11.99 4.40 -3.53
N ASP A 54 13.13 3.78 -3.21
CA ASP A 54 14.34 3.85 -4.05
C ASP A 54 14.10 3.21 -5.42
N GLU A 55 13.34 2.12 -5.45
CA GLU A 55 12.98 1.45 -6.70
C GLU A 55 12.01 2.30 -7.54
N LEU A 56 11.02 2.94 -6.92
CA LEU A 56 10.12 3.88 -7.60
C LEU A 56 10.90 5.06 -8.21
N ARG A 57 11.89 5.58 -7.49
CA ARG A 57 12.78 6.63 -8.02
C ARG A 57 13.55 6.17 -9.24
N LYS A 58 14.10 4.96 -9.24
CA LYS A 58 14.80 4.38 -10.40
C LYS A 58 13.88 4.24 -11.62
N ARG A 59 12.61 3.93 -11.40
CA ARG A 59 11.57 3.87 -12.45
C ARG A 59 11.15 5.25 -12.97
N GLY A 60 11.59 6.33 -12.33
CA GLY A 60 11.20 7.70 -12.68
C GLY A 60 9.90 8.18 -12.05
N ASP A 61 9.35 7.43 -11.10
CA ASP A 61 8.17 7.83 -10.34
C ASP A 61 8.55 8.84 -9.25
N GLY A 62 8.13 10.09 -9.41
CA GLY A 62 8.41 11.18 -8.48
C GLY A 62 7.53 11.13 -7.21
N ILE A 63 7.52 10.01 -6.50
CA ILE A 63 6.72 9.80 -5.29
C ILE A 63 7.60 9.98 -4.07
N GLY A 64 7.18 10.86 -3.13
CA GLY A 64 7.91 11.07 -1.87
C GLY A 64 7.79 9.88 -0.91
N LEU A 65 8.79 9.69 -0.07
CA LEU A 65 8.84 8.60 0.91
C LEU A 65 7.62 8.58 1.84
N THR A 66 7.17 9.75 2.32
CA THR A 66 5.97 9.87 3.16
C THR A 66 4.72 9.35 2.44
N THR A 67 4.58 9.61 1.14
CA THR A 67 3.47 9.12 0.34
C THR A 67 3.55 7.60 0.17
N VAL A 68 4.75 7.04 -0.01
CA VAL A 68 4.97 5.59 -0.06
C VAL A 68 4.51 4.95 1.25
N TYR A 69 4.94 5.46 2.41
CA TYR A 69 4.51 4.96 3.72
C TYR A 69 2.98 4.99 3.89
N ARG A 70 2.33 6.11 3.58
CA ARG A 70 0.87 6.25 3.69
C ARG A 70 0.13 5.28 2.77
N THR A 71 0.65 5.08 1.57
CA THR A 71 0.07 4.14 0.61
C THR A 71 0.20 2.71 1.11
N LEU A 72 1.39 2.31 1.58
CA LEU A 72 1.62 0.97 2.14
C LEU A 72 0.74 0.71 3.37
N GLN A 73 0.61 1.68 4.26
CA GLN A 73 -0.29 1.57 5.42
C GLN A 73 -1.75 1.37 4.97
N SER A 74 -2.23 2.17 4.03
CA SER A 74 -3.60 2.04 3.50
C SER A 74 -3.83 0.69 2.82
N LEU A 75 -2.85 0.16 2.08
CA LEU A 75 -2.92 -1.16 1.45
C LEU A 75 -2.94 -2.28 2.49
N SER A 76 -2.16 -2.16 3.55
CA SER A 76 -2.13 -3.11 4.66
C SER A 76 -3.45 -3.12 5.44
N GLU A 77 -4.01 -1.96 5.76
CA GLU A 77 -5.30 -1.83 6.43
C GLU A 77 -6.45 -2.39 5.59
N ALA A 78 -6.34 -2.32 4.27
CA ALA A 78 -7.30 -2.91 3.32
C ALA A 78 -7.09 -4.42 3.12
N GLY A 79 -6.05 -5.02 3.71
CA GLY A 79 -5.71 -6.44 3.53
C GLY A 79 -5.18 -6.79 2.14
N GLU A 80 -4.70 -5.80 1.39
CA GLU A 80 -4.16 -6.00 0.03
C GLU A 80 -2.67 -6.39 0.02
N ILE A 81 -1.96 -6.13 1.12
CA ILE A 81 -0.56 -6.50 1.33
C ILE A 81 -0.33 -6.99 2.75
N ASP A 82 0.68 -7.82 2.92
CA ASP A 82 1.13 -8.27 4.22
C ASP A 82 2.28 -7.40 4.75
N VAL A 83 2.37 -7.33 6.07
CA VAL A 83 3.39 -6.59 6.79
C VAL A 83 4.04 -7.51 7.80
N LEU A 84 5.35 -7.59 7.76
CA LEU A 84 6.17 -8.23 8.79
C LEU A 84 7.04 -7.19 9.49
N ARG A 85 7.51 -7.53 10.68
CA ARG A 85 8.53 -6.75 11.36
C ARG A 85 9.82 -7.55 11.48
N THR A 86 10.91 -6.91 11.10
CA THR A 86 12.25 -7.46 11.28
C THR A 86 12.63 -7.47 12.76
N ASP A 87 13.71 -8.17 13.10
CA ASP A 87 14.26 -8.18 14.46
C ASP A 87 14.65 -6.78 14.97
N SER A 88 14.97 -5.86 14.05
CA SER A 88 15.21 -4.44 14.34
C SER A 88 13.93 -3.61 14.54
N GLY A 89 12.74 -4.21 14.31
CA GLY A 89 11.43 -3.55 14.40
C GLY A 89 11.00 -2.81 13.14
N GLU A 90 11.76 -2.86 12.05
CA GLU A 90 11.41 -2.25 10.78
C GLU A 90 10.23 -3.00 10.13
N ALA A 91 9.26 -2.26 9.62
CA ALA A 91 8.16 -2.83 8.85
C ALA A 91 8.61 -3.12 7.41
N ILE A 92 8.34 -4.34 6.95
CA ILE A 92 8.58 -4.79 5.58
C ILE A 92 7.28 -5.27 4.97
N TYR A 93 7.11 -5.09 3.68
CA TYR A 93 5.84 -5.23 2.97
C TYR A 93 5.98 -6.14 1.77
N ARG A 94 4.94 -6.95 1.53
CA ARG A 94 4.83 -7.83 0.36
C ARG A 94 3.38 -7.97 -0.06
N ARG A 95 3.14 -8.07 -1.35
CA ARG A 95 1.84 -8.51 -1.84
C ARG A 95 1.84 -10.03 -1.89
N CYS A 96 0.95 -10.63 -1.11
CA CYS A 96 0.80 -12.08 -1.01
C CYS A 96 -0.53 -12.54 -1.61
N SER A 97 -0.76 -13.84 -1.59
CA SER A 97 -2.03 -14.44 -1.99
C SER A 97 -3.17 -13.94 -1.10
N THR A 98 -4.38 -13.93 -1.63
CA THR A 98 -5.58 -13.53 -0.87
C THR A 98 -6.09 -14.62 0.07
N HIS A 99 -5.51 -15.82 0.01
CA HIS A 99 -5.84 -16.94 0.87
C HIS A 99 -5.06 -16.85 2.18
N HIS A 100 -5.61 -17.46 3.23
CA HIS A 100 -4.89 -17.58 4.48
C HIS A 100 -3.60 -18.38 4.29
N HIS A 101 -2.49 -17.82 4.67
CA HIS A 101 -1.15 -18.39 4.51
C HIS A 101 -0.23 -17.92 5.63
N HIS A 102 0.91 -18.56 5.72
CA HIS A 102 1.98 -18.25 6.66
C HIS A 102 3.25 -17.93 5.87
N HIS A 103 4.24 -17.37 6.54
CA HIS A 103 5.51 -17.02 5.92
C HIS A 103 6.66 -17.78 6.54
N LEU A 104 7.54 -18.31 5.68
CA LEU A 104 8.87 -18.78 6.04
C LEU A 104 9.89 -17.77 5.50
N VAL A 105 10.61 -17.10 6.38
CA VAL A 105 11.51 -15.99 6.04
C VAL A 105 12.94 -16.31 6.43
N CYS A 106 13.87 -16.11 5.50
CA CYS A 106 15.29 -16.20 5.81
C CYS A 106 15.76 -14.92 6.53
N ARG A 107 16.27 -15.10 7.76
CA ARG A 107 16.78 -13.97 8.58
C ARG A 107 18.03 -13.30 8.01
N VAL A 108 18.72 -13.93 7.08
CA VAL A 108 19.96 -13.41 6.49
C VAL A 108 19.69 -12.58 5.25
N CYS A 109 18.92 -13.11 4.29
CA CYS A 109 18.71 -12.46 2.99
C CYS A 109 17.27 -11.97 2.74
N GLY A 110 16.33 -12.26 3.66
CA GLY A 110 14.93 -11.87 3.50
C GLY A 110 14.12 -12.73 2.51
N ARG A 111 14.72 -13.77 1.92
CA ARG A 111 13.99 -14.69 1.05
C ARG A 111 12.75 -15.20 1.78
N THR A 112 11.60 -15.07 1.13
CA THR A 112 10.30 -15.39 1.72
C THR A 112 9.58 -16.42 0.87
N VAL A 113 8.97 -17.40 1.55
CA VAL A 113 8.11 -18.41 0.94
C VAL A 113 6.76 -18.38 1.65
N GLU A 114 5.67 -18.32 0.88
CA GLU A 114 4.34 -18.54 1.42
C GLU A 114 4.15 -20.05 1.65
N VAL A 115 3.62 -20.39 2.81
CA VAL A 115 3.36 -21.78 3.18
C VAL A 115 1.93 -21.91 3.69
N GLU A 116 1.28 -23.00 3.30
CA GLU A 116 0.00 -23.37 3.86
C GLU A 116 0.22 -24.25 5.10
N GLY A 117 -0.54 -24.01 6.14
CA GLY A 117 -0.39 -24.71 7.41
C GLY A 117 -1.66 -25.43 7.88
N PRO A 118 -2.23 -26.40 7.10
CA PRO A 118 -3.50 -27.02 7.48
C PRO A 118 -3.49 -27.69 8.86
N ALA A 119 -2.32 -28.08 9.35
CA ALA A 119 -2.17 -28.59 10.71
C ALA A 119 -2.29 -27.47 11.76
N VAL A 120 -1.76 -26.29 11.46
CA VAL A 120 -1.86 -25.10 12.31
C VAL A 120 -3.31 -24.63 12.39
N GLU A 121 -4.01 -24.61 11.25
CA GLU A 121 -5.43 -24.24 11.17
C GLU A 121 -6.28 -25.14 12.07
N ARG A 122 -6.16 -26.46 11.89
CA ARG A 122 -6.90 -27.43 12.71
C ARG A 122 -6.58 -27.32 14.20
N TRP A 123 -5.34 -27.05 14.53
CA TRP A 123 -4.92 -26.88 15.92
C TRP A 123 -5.53 -25.59 16.53
N ALA A 124 -5.52 -24.48 15.79
CA ALA A 124 -6.12 -23.22 16.23
C ALA A 124 -7.63 -23.35 16.43
N GLU A 125 -8.33 -23.96 15.48
CA GLU A 125 -9.78 -24.24 15.57
C GLU A 125 -10.12 -25.11 16.77
N LYS A 126 -9.32 -26.18 17.01
CA LYS A 126 -9.50 -27.08 18.15
C LYS A 126 -9.38 -26.32 19.47
N ILE A 127 -8.32 -25.52 19.67
CA ILE A 127 -8.13 -24.74 20.89
C ILE A 127 -9.28 -23.76 21.09
N ALA A 128 -9.68 -23.05 20.05
CA ALA A 128 -10.78 -22.11 20.13
C ALA A 128 -12.07 -22.79 20.58
N SER A 129 -12.39 -23.93 19.99
CA SER A 129 -13.58 -24.74 20.36
C SER A 129 -13.51 -25.24 21.80
N GLU A 130 -12.36 -25.75 22.25
CA GLU A 130 -12.16 -26.26 23.62
C GLU A 130 -12.35 -25.17 24.68
N HIS A 131 -12.05 -23.91 24.33
CA HIS A 131 -12.15 -22.77 25.24
C HIS A 131 -13.35 -21.86 24.97
N GLY A 132 -14.25 -22.24 24.06
CA GLY A 132 -15.48 -21.48 23.75
C GLY A 132 -15.26 -20.17 23.01
N PHE A 133 -14.18 -20.07 22.23
CA PHE A 133 -13.92 -18.91 21.36
C PHE A 133 -14.44 -19.16 19.94
N SER A 134 -14.93 -18.10 19.31
CA SER A 134 -15.35 -18.08 17.91
C SER A 134 -14.71 -16.89 17.20
N ASP A 135 -14.72 -16.90 15.86
CA ASP A 135 -14.17 -15.84 15.01
C ASP A 135 -12.71 -15.53 15.34
N ILE A 136 -11.91 -16.60 15.42
CA ILE A 136 -10.49 -16.50 15.75
C ILE A 136 -9.66 -16.08 14.53
N SER A 137 -8.60 -15.35 14.77
CA SER A 137 -7.55 -15.07 13.80
C SER A 137 -6.20 -15.40 14.41
N HIS A 138 -5.26 -15.78 13.58
CA HIS A 138 -3.89 -16.03 14.01
C HIS A 138 -2.91 -15.67 12.89
N THR A 139 -1.67 -15.40 13.27
CA THR A 139 -0.54 -15.24 12.36
C THR A 139 0.58 -16.17 12.80
N VAL A 140 1.23 -16.83 11.86
CA VAL A 140 2.41 -17.64 12.12
C VAL A 140 3.51 -17.23 11.15
N GLU A 141 4.61 -16.79 11.73
CA GLU A 141 5.82 -16.45 11.01
C GLU A 141 6.92 -17.41 11.42
N ILE A 142 7.53 -18.07 10.46
CA ILE A 142 8.63 -18.99 10.70
C ILE A 142 9.90 -18.33 10.15
N THR A 143 10.87 -18.10 10.99
CA THR A 143 12.16 -17.54 10.59
C THR A 143 13.25 -18.62 10.66
N GLY A 144 14.09 -18.65 9.65
CA GLY A 144 15.19 -19.60 9.57
C GLY A 144 16.36 -19.06 8.75
N THR A 145 17.26 -19.94 8.37
CA THR A 145 18.36 -19.62 7.44
C THR A 145 18.18 -20.49 6.21
N CYS A 146 18.10 -19.87 5.01
CA CYS A 146 17.95 -20.62 3.77
C CYS A 146 19.22 -21.39 3.40
N ALA A 147 19.11 -22.36 2.51
CA ALA A 147 20.22 -23.22 2.11
C ALA A 147 21.45 -22.46 1.57
N GLU A 148 21.24 -21.32 0.95
CA GLU A 148 22.32 -20.45 0.43
C GLU A 148 23.13 -19.77 1.55
N HIS A 149 22.58 -19.70 2.77
CA HIS A 149 23.19 -19.04 3.93
C HIS A 149 23.35 -19.98 5.13
N ALA A 150 22.95 -21.24 5.01
CA ALA A 150 23.21 -22.26 6.02
C ALA A 150 24.70 -22.64 5.98
N SER A 151 25.37 -22.41 7.08
CA SER A 151 26.79 -22.80 7.29
C SER A 151 26.88 -24.30 7.54
#